data_ef1f729f86f22493b51412bf3498335b
#
_entry.id   ef1f729f86f22493b51412bf3498335b
#
_cell.length_a   1.000
_cell.length_b   1.000
_cell.length_c   1.000
_cell.angle_alpha   90.00
_cell.angle_beta   90.00
_cell.angle_gamma   90.00
#
_symmetry.space_group_name_H-M   'P 1'
#
loop_
_entity.id
_entity.type
_entity.pdbx_description
1 polymer ?
#
loop_
_entity_poly.entity_id
_entity_poly.type
_entity_poly.pdbx_seq_one_letter_code
_entity_poly.pdbx_strand_id
1 'polypeptide(L)'
;MKRLSKDQKQQRADLVTRLNDAAEAVRAALAAVNAEIAVKLNSAIENYNLVLSVAEAFRDEIVSELEHYASDRSDRWQKSERGQRHEAWKQEWEGLDVTALDAIDAIDEPEMGHANELVSIQSRPE
;
A
#
# COMPACT_ATOMS: atom_id res chain seq x y z
N MET A 1 -17.51 -8.46 -52.14
CA MET A 1 -16.79 -8.21 -50.90
C MET A 1 -17.78 -8.00 -49.76
N LYS A 2 -17.64 -8.77 -48.67
CA LYS A 2 -18.50 -8.65 -47.52
C LYS A 2 -18.19 -7.38 -46.73
N ARG A 3 -19.16 -6.71 -46.23
CA ARG A 3 -19.04 -5.55 -45.36
C ARG A 3 -20.14 -5.59 -44.29
N LEU A 4 -19.96 -4.79 -43.26
CA LEU A 4 -20.96 -4.68 -42.22
C LEU A 4 -22.28 -4.16 -42.80
N SER A 5 -23.38 -4.78 -42.39
CA SER A 5 -24.71 -4.29 -42.72
C SER A 5 -25.01 -2.99 -41.97
N LYS A 6 -26.06 -2.31 -42.38
CA LYS A 6 -26.56 -1.12 -41.69
C LYS A 6 -26.86 -1.41 -40.23
N ASP A 7 -27.51 -2.55 -39.96
CA ASP A 7 -27.85 -2.97 -38.61
C ASP A 7 -26.58 -3.26 -37.77
N GLN A 8 -25.60 -3.91 -38.37
CA GLN A 8 -24.32 -4.18 -37.67
C GLN A 8 -23.57 -2.93 -37.35
N LYS A 9 -23.55 -1.94 -38.24
CA LYS A 9 -22.96 -0.63 -37.98
C LYS A 9 -23.64 0.07 -36.80
N GLN A 10 -25.00 -0.03 -36.74
CA GLN A 10 -25.75 0.55 -35.64
C GLN A 10 -25.44 -0.17 -34.33
N GLN A 11 -25.39 -1.50 -34.36
CA GLN A 11 -25.00 -2.30 -33.18
C GLN A 11 -23.63 -1.93 -32.69
N ARG A 12 -22.65 -1.73 -33.59
CA ARG A 12 -21.33 -1.30 -33.23
C ARG A 12 -21.35 0.07 -32.54
N ALA A 13 -22.08 1.04 -33.10
CA ALA A 13 -22.22 2.36 -32.49
C ALA A 13 -22.85 2.28 -31.10
N ASP A 14 -23.86 1.45 -30.92
CA ASP A 14 -24.51 1.22 -29.63
C ASP A 14 -23.53 0.59 -28.62
N LEU A 15 -22.73 -0.37 -29.05
CA LEU A 15 -21.71 -1.01 -28.21
C LEU A 15 -20.63 -0.02 -27.80
N VAL A 16 -20.19 0.84 -28.71
CA VAL A 16 -19.21 1.89 -28.39
C VAL A 16 -19.75 2.81 -27.29
N THR A 17 -21.01 3.25 -27.43
CA THR A 17 -21.65 4.08 -26.40
C THR A 17 -21.72 3.36 -25.05
N ARG A 18 -22.15 2.09 -25.07
CA ARG A 18 -22.27 1.29 -23.85
C ARG A 18 -20.91 1.05 -23.18
N LEU A 19 -19.87 0.80 -23.98
CA LEU A 19 -18.51 0.63 -23.44
C LEU A 19 -17.99 1.94 -22.83
N ASN A 20 -18.23 3.07 -23.48
CA ASN A 20 -17.82 4.36 -22.96
C ASN A 20 -18.56 4.69 -21.65
N ASP A 21 -19.85 4.42 -21.58
CA ASP A 21 -20.64 4.63 -20.36
C ASP A 21 -20.18 3.73 -19.23
N ALA A 22 -19.87 2.47 -19.55
CA ALA A 22 -19.34 1.52 -18.57
C ALA A 22 -17.95 1.94 -18.07
N ALA A 23 -17.09 2.46 -18.97
CA ALA A 23 -15.78 2.97 -18.60
C ALA A 23 -15.88 4.16 -17.64
N GLU A 24 -16.83 5.07 -17.90
CA GLU A 24 -17.07 6.20 -16.99
C GLU A 24 -17.53 5.72 -15.61
N ALA A 25 -18.36 4.68 -15.56
CA ALA A 25 -18.79 4.10 -14.28
C ALA A 25 -17.61 3.51 -13.51
N VAL A 26 -16.67 2.84 -14.21
CA VAL A 26 -15.45 2.32 -13.59
C VAL A 26 -14.59 3.47 -13.05
N ARG A 27 -14.40 4.52 -13.82
CA ARG A 27 -13.62 5.69 -13.38
C ARG A 27 -14.23 6.36 -12.16
N ALA A 28 -15.54 6.51 -12.14
CA ALA A 28 -16.26 7.10 -10.99
C ALA A 28 -16.11 6.24 -9.74
N ALA A 29 -16.28 4.92 -9.88
CA ALA A 29 -16.08 3.98 -8.77
C ALA A 29 -14.65 4.01 -8.26
N LEU A 30 -13.67 4.04 -9.16
CA LEU A 30 -12.25 4.09 -8.83
C LEU A 30 -11.90 5.37 -8.08
N ALA A 31 -12.43 6.52 -8.53
CA ALA A 31 -12.21 7.80 -7.86
C ALA A 31 -12.75 7.76 -6.42
N ALA A 32 -13.93 7.16 -6.22
CA ALA A 32 -14.52 7.01 -4.89
C ALA A 32 -13.67 6.11 -3.98
N VAL A 33 -13.20 4.97 -4.49
CA VAL A 33 -12.32 4.06 -3.73
C VAL A 33 -11.00 4.73 -3.40
N ASN A 34 -10.38 5.43 -4.34
CA ASN A 34 -9.11 6.12 -4.11
C ASN A 34 -9.25 7.25 -3.10
N ALA A 35 -10.39 7.95 -3.08
CA ALA A 35 -10.66 8.95 -2.05
C ALA A 35 -10.74 8.31 -0.67
N GLU A 36 -11.36 7.15 -0.54
CA GLU A 36 -11.44 6.39 0.71
C GLU A 36 -10.04 5.92 1.18
N ILE A 37 -9.21 5.44 0.25
CA ILE A 37 -7.82 5.05 0.54
C ILE A 37 -7.07 6.26 1.12
N ALA A 38 -7.13 7.42 0.45
CA ALA A 38 -6.40 8.60 0.87
C ALA A 38 -6.87 9.11 2.23
N VAL A 39 -8.18 9.18 2.45
CA VAL A 39 -8.76 9.82 3.65
C VAL A 39 -8.84 8.86 4.83
N LYS A 40 -9.31 7.62 4.61
CA LYS A 40 -9.58 6.67 5.71
C LYS A 40 -8.41 5.75 5.99
N LEU A 41 -7.94 5.04 4.96
CA LEU A 41 -6.92 4.02 5.15
C LEU A 41 -5.58 4.65 5.53
N ASN A 42 -5.12 5.64 4.77
CA ASN A 42 -3.82 6.26 5.03
C ASN A 42 -3.82 7.06 6.33
N SER A 43 -4.95 7.65 6.73
CA SER A 43 -5.06 8.30 8.03
C SER A 43 -4.94 7.29 9.18
N ALA A 44 -5.55 6.11 9.03
CA ALA A 44 -5.41 5.03 10.01
C ALA A 44 -3.97 4.53 10.09
N ILE A 45 -3.29 4.42 8.95
CA ILE A 45 -1.88 4.05 8.88
C ILE A 45 -1.01 5.10 9.59
N GLU A 46 -1.27 6.39 9.37
CA GLU A 46 -0.56 7.46 10.06
C GLU A 46 -0.73 7.36 11.58
N ASN A 47 -1.94 7.10 12.06
CA ASN A 47 -2.19 6.90 13.49
C ASN A 47 -1.44 5.69 14.04
N TYR A 48 -1.42 4.59 13.29
CA TYR A 48 -0.65 3.41 13.68
C TYR A 48 0.83 3.74 13.79
N ASN A 49 1.37 4.50 12.84
CA ASN A 49 2.78 4.91 12.82
C ASN A 49 3.10 5.85 13.98
N LEU A 50 2.17 6.69 14.41
CA LEU A 50 2.35 7.53 15.60
C LEU A 50 2.50 6.66 16.86
N VAL A 51 1.70 5.60 16.98
CA VAL A 51 1.81 4.65 18.10
C VAL A 51 3.15 3.92 18.04
N LEU A 52 3.59 3.53 16.85
CA LEU A 52 4.93 2.91 16.68
C LEU A 52 6.04 3.85 17.13
N SER A 53 5.93 5.14 16.88
CA SER A 53 6.91 6.13 17.34
C SER A 53 6.96 6.19 18.86
N VAL A 54 5.82 6.05 19.53
CA VAL A 54 5.75 5.97 21.00
C VAL A 54 6.42 4.69 21.49
N ALA A 55 6.17 3.56 20.80
CA ALA A 55 6.80 2.28 21.14
C ALA A 55 8.33 2.34 20.95
N GLU A 56 8.79 3.01 19.89
CA GLU A 56 10.21 3.23 19.64
C GLU A 56 10.86 4.03 20.78
N ALA A 57 10.24 5.11 21.19
CA ALA A 57 10.72 5.92 22.30
C ALA A 57 10.79 5.12 23.61
N PHE A 58 9.75 4.30 23.85
CA PHE A 58 9.71 3.40 25.00
C PHE A 58 10.87 2.39 24.97
N ARG A 59 11.07 1.75 23.81
CA ARG A 59 12.21 0.84 23.60
C ARG A 59 13.54 1.52 23.90
N ASP A 60 13.74 2.71 23.34
CA ASP A 60 14.99 3.45 23.50
C ASP A 60 15.25 3.82 24.96
N GLU A 61 14.20 4.17 25.70
CA GLU A 61 14.28 4.44 27.13
C GLU A 61 14.72 3.19 27.89
N ILE A 62 14.12 2.04 27.62
CA ILE A 62 14.47 0.78 28.26
C ILE A 62 15.91 0.40 27.94
N VAL A 63 16.30 0.47 26.66
CA VAL A 63 17.68 0.16 26.25
C VAL A 63 18.68 1.07 26.97
N SER A 64 18.40 2.36 27.06
CA SER A 64 19.25 3.32 27.77
C SER A 64 19.39 2.98 29.25
N GLU A 65 18.29 2.62 29.91
CA GLU A 65 18.32 2.19 31.32
C GLU A 65 19.15 0.92 31.51
N LEU A 66 19.03 -0.04 30.59
CA LEU A 66 19.81 -1.28 30.64
C LEU A 66 21.29 -1.03 30.43
N GLU A 67 21.64 -0.13 29.50
CA GLU A 67 23.03 0.27 29.26
C GLU A 67 23.66 0.95 30.50
N HIS A 68 22.93 1.86 31.14
CA HIS A 68 23.34 2.51 32.35
C HIS A 68 23.55 1.52 33.48
N TYR A 69 22.61 0.61 33.65
CA TYR A 69 22.75 -0.43 34.69
C TYR A 69 24.01 -1.25 34.49
N ALA A 70 24.26 -1.70 33.25
CA ALA A 70 25.45 -2.50 32.93
C ALA A 70 26.74 -1.72 33.09
N SER A 71 26.77 -0.43 32.69
CA SER A 71 27.96 0.39 32.75
C SER A 71 28.44 0.68 34.19
N ASP A 72 27.53 0.63 35.15
CA ASP A 72 27.82 0.83 36.57
C ASP A 72 28.33 -0.45 37.26
N ARG A 73 28.34 -1.58 36.53
CA ARG A 73 28.79 -2.87 37.07
C ARG A 73 30.26 -3.10 36.75
N SER A 74 30.89 -3.99 37.58
CA SER A 74 32.29 -4.34 37.41
C SER A 74 32.51 -5.18 36.13
N ASP A 75 33.79 -5.21 35.68
CA ASP A 75 34.18 -6.09 34.57
C ASP A 75 33.88 -7.55 34.86
N ARG A 76 34.03 -7.95 36.12
CA ARG A 76 33.73 -9.30 36.57
C ARG A 76 32.24 -9.63 36.37
N TRP A 77 31.35 -8.68 36.71
CA TRP A 77 29.92 -8.83 36.48
C TRP A 77 29.61 -8.91 35.00
N GLN A 78 30.22 -8.06 34.16
CA GLN A 78 30.01 -8.06 32.71
C GLN A 78 30.29 -9.42 32.08
N LYS A 79 31.31 -10.12 32.61
CA LYS A 79 31.71 -11.45 32.13
C LYS A 79 30.93 -12.59 32.79
N SER A 80 30.16 -12.31 33.85
CA SER A 80 29.39 -13.30 34.56
C SER A 80 28.20 -13.79 33.76
N GLU A 81 27.61 -14.88 34.17
CA GLU A 81 26.37 -15.40 33.58
C GLU A 81 25.24 -14.38 33.65
N ARG A 82 25.12 -13.66 34.76
CA ARG A 82 24.12 -12.61 34.94
C ARG A 82 24.34 -11.47 33.94
N GLY A 83 25.58 -11.04 33.76
CA GLY A 83 25.94 -10.00 32.79
C GLY A 83 25.59 -10.41 31.37
N GLN A 84 25.89 -11.65 31.02
CA GLN A 84 25.55 -12.20 29.68
C GLN A 84 24.05 -12.29 29.46
N ARG A 85 23.28 -12.69 30.45
CA ARG A 85 21.82 -12.70 30.36
C ARG A 85 21.24 -11.30 30.22
N HIS A 86 21.82 -10.33 30.93
CA HIS A 86 21.42 -8.94 30.84
C HIS A 86 21.66 -8.39 29.43
N GLU A 87 22.85 -8.67 28.87
CA GLU A 87 23.16 -8.27 27.50
C GLU A 87 22.23 -8.91 26.47
N ALA A 88 21.94 -10.19 26.62
CA ALA A 88 20.99 -10.89 25.75
C ALA A 88 19.59 -10.27 25.83
N TRP A 89 19.13 -9.93 27.01
CA TRP A 89 17.86 -9.27 27.23
C TRP A 89 17.82 -7.88 26.61
N LYS A 90 18.88 -7.10 26.76
CA LYS A 90 19.02 -5.80 26.11
C LYS A 90 18.91 -5.93 24.58
N GLN A 91 19.57 -6.93 24.01
CA GLN A 91 19.51 -7.20 22.57
C GLN A 91 18.10 -7.57 22.10
N GLU A 92 17.30 -8.25 22.91
CA GLU A 92 15.90 -8.50 22.59
C GLU A 92 15.12 -7.20 22.44
N TRP A 93 15.33 -6.24 23.34
CA TRP A 93 14.70 -4.93 23.25
C TRP A 93 15.17 -4.17 22.01
N GLU A 94 16.48 -4.17 21.74
CA GLU A 94 17.04 -3.53 20.55
C GLU A 94 16.48 -4.11 19.26
N GLY A 95 16.15 -5.39 19.27
CA GLY A 95 15.59 -6.11 18.11
C GLY A 95 14.10 -5.90 17.89
N LEU A 96 13.41 -5.15 18.75
CA LEU A 96 12.00 -4.87 18.57
C LEU A 96 11.79 -4.12 17.26
N ASP A 97 10.95 -4.66 16.38
CA ASP A 97 10.63 -4.05 15.10
C ASP A 97 9.58 -2.95 15.30
N VAL A 98 9.98 -1.72 15.02
CA VAL A 98 9.10 -0.54 15.04
C VAL A 98 9.06 0.16 13.68
N THR A 99 9.28 -0.61 12.62
CA THR A 99 9.26 -0.11 11.25
C THR A 99 7.86 0.41 10.90
N ALA A 100 7.81 1.66 10.45
CA ALA A 100 6.55 2.28 10.05
C ALA A 100 5.91 1.53 8.87
N LEU A 101 4.59 1.55 8.83
CA LEU A 101 3.84 1.05 7.69
C LEU A 101 3.89 2.08 6.56
N ASP A 102 3.99 1.60 5.34
CA ASP A 102 3.93 2.45 4.15
C ASP A 102 2.48 2.86 3.86
N ALA A 103 2.32 4.06 3.33
CA ALA A 103 1.03 4.49 2.80
C ALA A 103 0.64 3.60 1.62
N ILE A 104 -0.66 3.41 1.43
CA ILE A 104 -1.19 2.65 0.32
C ILE A 104 -1.42 3.60 -0.86
N ASP A 105 -0.88 3.24 -2.02
CA ASP A 105 -1.04 4.02 -3.23
C ASP A 105 -2.45 3.93 -3.79
N ALA A 106 -2.86 4.96 -4.52
CA ALA A 106 -4.10 4.92 -5.29
C ALA A 106 -4.04 3.79 -6.32
N ILE A 107 -5.21 3.21 -6.59
CA ILE A 107 -5.33 2.16 -7.61
C ILE A 107 -5.35 2.82 -8.99
N ASP A 108 -4.53 2.30 -9.89
CA ASP A 108 -4.47 2.79 -11.26
C ASP A 108 -5.69 2.37 -12.07
N GLU A 109 -6.05 3.21 -13.03
CA GLU A 109 -7.12 2.92 -13.97
C GLU A 109 -6.77 1.68 -14.81
N PRO A 110 -7.67 0.68 -14.91
CA PRO A 110 -7.43 -0.45 -15.80
C PRO A 110 -7.47 -0.01 -17.25
N GLU A 111 -6.84 -0.78 -18.13
CA GLU A 111 -6.89 -0.53 -19.57
C GLU A 111 -8.33 -0.69 -20.08
N MET A 112 -8.88 0.35 -20.67
CA MET A 112 -10.26 0.37 -21.15
C MET A 112 -10.36 0.98 -22.56
N GLY A 113 -9.43 0.63 -23.44
CA GLY A 113 -9.40 1.13 -24.82
C GLY A 113 -10.30 0.39 -25.79
N HIS A 114 -11.17 -0.48 -25.31
CA HIS A 114 -11.97 -1.36 -26.17
C HIS A 114 -12.91 -0.62 -27.12
N ALA A 115 -13.52 0.49 -26.68
CA ALA A 115 -14.38 1.30 -27.53
C ALA A 115 -13.62 1.89 -28.71
N ASN A 116 -12.42 2.43 -28.45
CA ASN A 116 -11.56 2.98 -29.51
C ASN A 116 -11.10 1.90 -30.46
N GLU A 117 -10.75 0.74 -29.95
CA GLU A 117 -10.36 -0.41 -30.78
C GLU A 117 -11.50 -0.85 -31.67
N LEU A 118 -12.71 -0.94 -31.12
CA LEU A 118 -13.90 -1.33 -31.86
C LEU A 118 -14.23 -0.34 -32.98
N VAL A 119 -14.08 0.95 -32.71
CA VAL A 119 -14.29 2.01 -33.71
C VAL A 119 -13.23 1.96 -34.81
N SER A 120 -11.98 1.62 -34.47
CA SER A 120 -10.88 1.63 -35.41
C SER A 120 -10.90 0.50 -36.43
N ILE A 121 -11.67 -0.58 -36.15
CA ILE A 121 -11.82 -1.69 -37.09
C ILE A 121 -12.68 -1.21 -38.27
N GLN A 122 -12.19 -1.43 -39.47
CA GLN A 122 -12.89 -1.02 -40.69
C GLN A 122 -14.21 -1.77 -40.86
N SER A 123 -15.19 -1.11 -41.44
CA SER A 123 -16.50 -1.74 -41.68
C SER A 123 -16.49 -2.69 -42.89
N ARG A 124 -15.38 -2.75 -43.61
CA ARG A 124 -15.16 -3.66 -44.74
C ARG A 124 -13.67 -3.97 -44.89
N PRO A 125 -13.33 -5.13 -45.45
CA PRO A 125 -11.91 -5.42 -45.78
C PRO A 125 -11.46 -4.50 -46.92
N GLU A 126 -10.21 -4.14 -46.93
CA GLU A 126 -9.60 -3.36 -48.04
C GLU A 126 -9.21 -4.18 -49.24
#